data_86e291e7d14b81a0a9febfd4ca91f774
#
_entry.id   86e291e7d14b81a0a9febfd4ca91f774
#
_cell.length_a   1.000
_cell.length_b   1.000
_cell.length_c   1.000
_cell.angle_alpha   90.00
_cell.angle_beta   90.00
_cell.angle_gamma   90.00
#
_symmetry.space_group_name_H-M   'P 1'
#
loop_
_entity.id
_entity.type
_entity.pdbx_description
1 polymer ?
#
loop_
_entity_poly.entity_id
_entity_poly.type
_entity_poly.pdbx_seq_one_letter_code
_entity_poly.pdbx_strand_id
1 'polypeptide(L)'
;MRKFNRTRFSYLSAFFLLIICHLSYSQQVGTDSVAVADSNAVAASPKDTVAAPPVVFKLDTITYRFIGDGNFTRGNVNRSLMVLRAEIIATGPVLSIATNPRFTYGRQNGILAERDSYMDLFVDVFKKRKTYVFGLGTLETSNLRGITLRVMGGAGIGYRLLSTEKNKILLTNALVHESTNFRELPTKSIQRNSFRVKGKHSFAKDRFRINHITFVQPAITDISNLRWNTVISLEFPVNKWVALRSSYENSYESLVEAGRKRNDSRVTFGISVGNRQ
;
A
#
# COMPACT_ATOMS: atom_id res chain seq x y z
N MET A 1 -0.01 6.12 36.55
CA MET A 1 1.22 6.02 35.72
C MET A 1 1.43 4.57 35.29
N ARG A 2 1.05 4.19 34.09
CA ARG A 2 1.30 2.84 33.55
C ARG A 2 2.64 2.85 32.79
N LYS A 3 3.57 2.00 33.21
CA LYS A 3 4.88 1.82 32.56
C LYS A 3 4.70 1.34 31.11
N PHE A 4 5.18 2.11 30.17
CA PHE A 4 5.20 1.79 28.75
C PHE A 4 6.21 0.65 28.50
N ASN A 5 5.74 -0.50 28.09
CA ASN A 5 6.57 -1.69 27.90
C ASN A 5 7.39 -1.56 26.61
N ARG A 6 8.66 -1.18 26.72
CA ARG A 6 9.62 -0.93 25.62
C ARG A 6 9.98 -2.18 24.79
N THR A 7 9.60 -3.36 25.24
CA THR A 7 10.05 -4.63 24.62
C THR A 7 9.31 -5.04 23.33
N ARG A 8 8.17 -4.44 23.01
CA ARG A 8 7.39 -4.82 21.81
C ARG A 8 7.85 -4.15 20.51
N PHE A 9 8.67 -3.11 20.57
CA PHE A 9 9.18 -2.41 19.37
C PHE A 9 10.36 -3.12 18.71
N SER A 10 11.10 -3.95 19.45
CA SER A 10 12.29 -4.65 18.95
C SER A 10 11.98 -5.81 18.00
N TYR A 11 10.80 -6.41 18.09
CA TYR A 11 10.43 -7.55 17.21
C TYR A 11 9.96 -7.13 15.83
N LEU A 12 9.44 -5.90 15.67
CA LEU A 12 8.96 -5.44 14.36
C LEU A 12 10.11 -5.07 13.41
N SER A 13 11.19 -4.48 13.94
CA SER A 13 12.42 -4.20 13.18
C SER A 13 13.17 -5.47 12.81
N ALA A 14 13.13 -6.53 13.67
CA ALA A 14 13.75 -7.81 13.39
C ALA A 14 13.01 -8.60 12.27
N PHE A 15 11.68 -8.48 12.19
CA PHE A 15 10.90 -9.17 11.16
C PHE A 15 11.15 -8.61 9.75
N PHE A 16 11.34 -7.29 9.63
CA PHE A 16 11.68 -6.66 8.35
C PHE A 16 13.12 -6.97 7.89
N LEU A 17 14.07 -7.09 8.84
CA LEU A 17 15.45 -7.48 8.52
C LEU A 17 15.56 -8.97 8.13
N LEU A 18 14.74 -9.85 8.72
CA LEU A 18 14.75 -11.29 8.42
C LEU A 18 14.26 -11.61 7.00
N ILE A 19 13.29 -10.86 6.47
CA ILE A 19 12.83 -11.04 5.08
C ILE A 19 13.94 -10.68 4.08
N ILE A 20 14.77 -9.69 4.39
CA ILE A 20 15.89 -9.28 3.53
C ILE A 20 17.05 -10.29 3.63
N CYS A 21 17.31 -10.87 4.80
CA CYS A 21 18.37 -11.87 4.98
C CYS A 21 18.04 -13.25 4.36
N HIS A 22 16.78 -13.68 4.34
CA HIS A 22 16.42 -14.97 3.72
C HIS A 22 16.50 -14.95 2.19
N LEU A 23 16.45 -13.80 1.55
CA LEU A 23 16.65 -13.69 0.09
C LEU A 23 18.13 -13.75 -0.32
N SER A 24 19.07 -13.67 0.63
CA SER A 24 20.52 -13.73 0.37
C SER A 24 21.16 -15.10 0.62
N TYR A 25 20.42 -16.07 1.16
CA TYR A 25 21.03 -17.33 1.65
C TYR A 25 20.83 -18.56 0.75
N SER A 26 20.30 -18.43 -0.46
CA SER A 26 20.08 -19.59 -1.35
C SER A 26 21.09 -19.72 -2.50
N GLN A 27 22.32 -19.25 -2.33
CA GLN A 27 23.41 -19.49 -3.30
C GLN A 27 24.69 -19.87 -2.59
N GLN A 28 24.75 -21.10 -2.03
CA GLN A 28 25.97 -21.89 -1.88
C GLN A 28 25.58 -23.32 -1.51
N VAL A 29 25.44 -24.19 -2.50
CA VAL A 29 25.66 -25.62 -2.31
C VAL A 29 26.86 -25.98 -3.16
N GLY A 30 27.94 -26.29 -2.46
CA GLY A 30 29.21 -26.66 -3.02
C GLY A 30 29.20 -28.04 -3.66
N THR A 31 29.99 -28.16 -4.67
CA THR A 31 30.41 -29.37 -5.32
C THR A 31 31.31 -30.17 -4.39
N ASP A 32 30.93 -31.41 -4.04
CA ASP A 32 31.87 -32.43 -3.64
C ASP A 32 31.75 -33.59 -4.59
N SER A 33 32.88 -33.84 -5.23
CA SER A 33 33.16 -34.92 -6.18
C SER A 33 33.40 -36.25 -5.45
N VAL A 34 32.71 -37.31 -5.86
CA VAL A 34 33.21 -38.67 -5.68
C VAL A 34 33.12 -39.38 -7.03
N ALA A 35 34.28 -39.76 -7.54
CA ALA A 35 34.44 -40.55 -8.73
C ALA A 35 34.26 -42.04 -8.42
N VAL A 36 33.46 -42.77 -9.21
CA VAL A 36 33.60 -44.20 -9.45
C VAL A 36 33.28 -44.47 -10.92
N ALA A 37 34.18 -45.13 -11.59
CA ALA A 37 34.11 -45.56 -12.98
C ALA A 37 33.14 -46.73 -13.15
N ASP A 38 32.39 -46.81 -14.25
CA ASP A 38 32.63 -47.78 -15.34
C ASP A 38 31.51 -47.76 -16.39
N SER A 39 31.97 -47.89 -17.63
CA SER A 39 31.46 -48.55 -18.84
C SER A 39 30.16 -48.12 -19.55
N ASN A 40 30.41 -47.60 -20.77
CA ASN A 40 29.65 -47.81 -22.03
C ASN A 40 28.14 -47.51 -22.07
N ALA A 41 27.82 -46.30 -22.47
CA ALA A 41 26.61 -46.02 -23.25
C ALA A 41 26.84 -44.82 -24.18
N VAL A 42 26.41 -44.98 -25.40
CA VAL A 42 26.49 -44.12 -26.58
C VAL A 42 26.15 -42.64 -26.25
N ALA A 43 27.05 -41.75 -26.64
CA ALA A 43 26.94 -40.32 -26.48
C ALA A 43 25.74 -39.73 -27.27
N ALA A 44 24.69 -39.37 -26.56
CA ALA A 44 23.77 -38.34 -27.00
C ALA A 44 24.38 -36.98 -26.61
N SER A 45 24.68 -36.16 -27.61
CA SER A 45 25.19 -34.80 -27.43
C SER A 45 24.33 -34.02 -26.45
N PRO A 46 24.89 -33.37 -25.40
CA PRO A 46 24.09 -32.54 -24.50
C PRO A 46 23.58 -31.34 -25.32
N LYS A 47 22.27 -31.24 -25.45
CA LYS A 47 21.65 -29.95 -25.83
C LYS A 47 22.16 -28.91 -24.83
N ASP A 48 22.90 -27.92 -25.34
CA ASP A 48 23.29 -26.73 -24.58
C ASP A 48 22.04 -26.14 -23.91
N THR A 49 21.81 -26.46 -22.68
CA THR A 49 20.83 -25.81 -21.85
C THR A 49 21.41 -24.43 -21.53
N VAL A 50 21.13 -23.44 -22.39
CA VAL A 50 21.47 -22.04 -22.12
C VAL A 50 20.84 -21.71 -20.79
N ALA A 51 21.65 -21.57 -19.75
CA ALA A 51 21.21 -21.15 -18.44
C ALA A 51 20.50 -19.83 -18.59
N ALA A 52 19.24 -19.75 -18.12
CA ALA A 52 18.48 -18.51 -18.15
C ALA A 52 19.30 -17.42 -17.44
N PRO A 53 19.44 -16.22 -18.02
CA PRO A 53 20.21 -15.16 -17.41
C PRO A 53 19.69 -14.87 -16.00
N PRO A 54 20.58 -14.59 -15.04
CA PRO A 54 20.19 -14.35 -13.66
C PRO A 54 19.18 -13.21 -13.58
N VAL A 55 18.13 -13.40 -12.78
CA VAL A 55 17.11 -12.36 -12.55
C VAL A 55 17.73 -11.27 -11.66
N VAL A 56 18.04 -10.14 -12.25
CA VAL A 56 18.61 -8.99 -11.52
C VAL A 56 17.49 -8.17 -10.90
N PHE A 57 17.43 -8.14 -9.56
CA PHE A 57 16.53 -7.30 -8.78
C PHE A 57 17.11 -5.89 -8.60
N LYS A 58 17.20 -5.13 -9.70
CA LYS A 58 17.69 -3.77 -9.68
C LYS A 58 16.51 -2.78 -9.65
N LEU A 59 16.63 -1.72 -8.86
CA LEU A 59 15.69 -0.59 -8.85
C LEU A 59 16.33 0.55 -9.65
N ASP A 60 15.71 0.92 -10.77
CA ASP A 60 16.30 1.86 -11.74
C ASP A 60 15.70 3.27 -11.64
N THR A 61 14.45 3.37 -11.20
CA THR A 61 13.71 4.63 -11.21
C THR A 61 13.01 4.85 -9.89
N ILE A 62 13.19 6.04 -9.32
CA ILE A 62 12.45 6.47 -8.12
C ILE A 62 11.52 7.61 -8.53
N THR A 63 10.23 7.43 -8.27
CA THR A 63 9.22 8.47 -8.40
C THR A 63 8.65 8.80 -7.04
N TYR A 64 8.46 10.09 -6.77
CA TYR A 64 7.91 10.55 -5.50
C TYR A 64 6.88 11.66 -5.73
N ARG A 65 5.97 11.79 -4.79
CA ARG A 65 4.98 12.85 -4.72
C ARG A 65 4.63 13.14 -3.27
N PHE A 66 4.68 14.40 -2.87
CA PHE A 66 4.20 14.90 -1.58
C PHE A 66 2.89 15.64 -1.79
N ILE A 67 1.94 15.44 -0.91
CA ILE A 67 0.59 15.97 -1.00
C ILE A 67 0.24 16.61 0.33
N GLY A 68 -0.18 17.87 0.30
CA GLY A 68 -0.76 18.57 1.43
C GLY A 68 -2.19 19.00 1.09
N ASP A 69 -3.16 18.39 1.73
CA ASP A 69 -4.58 18.71 1.58
C ASP A 69 -5.13 19.28 2.89
N GLY A 70 -6.14 20.15 2.82
CA GLY A 70 -6.78 20.70 4.01
C GLY A 70 -8.23 21.12 3.79
N ASN A 71 -8.91 21.36 4.91
CA ASN A 71 -10.24 21.94 4.95
C ASN A 71 -10.35 22.82 6.19
N PHE A 72 -10.89 24.03 6.03
CA PHE A 72 -11.10 24.98 7.11
C PHE A 72 -12.53 25.49 7.08
N THR A 73 -13.21 25.42 8.21
CA THR A 73 -14.55 26.00 8.41
C THR A 73 -14.51 26.89 9.65
N ARG A 74 -15.05 28.10 9.55
CA ARG A 74 -15.18 29.03 10.66
C ARG A 74 -16.60 29.54 10.72
N GLY A 75 -17.09 29.81 11.92
CA GLY A 75 -18.45 30.29 12.21
C GLY A 75 -19.08 29.51 13.34
N ASN A 76 -20.31 29.06 13.18
CA ASN A 76 -21.02 28.25 14.18
C ASN A 76 -20.27 26.95 14.52
N VAL A 77 -19.48 26.46 13.58
CA VAL A 77 -18.55 25.35 13.77
C VAL A 77 -17.17 25.79 13.31
N ASN A 78 -16.18 25.65 14.20
CA ASN A 78 -14.78 25.87 13.86
C ASN A 78 -14.11 24.53 13.65
N ARG A 79 -13.80 24.17 12.40
CA ARG A 79 -13.10 22.94 12.05
C ARG A 79 -11.86 23.23 11.23
N SER A 80 -10.77 22.59 11.57
CA SER A 80 -9.56 22.53 10.75
C SER A 80 -9.16 21.09 10.53
N LEU A 81 -8.82 20.74 9.31
CA LEU A 81 -8.31 19.43 8.93
C LEU A 81 -7.11 19.61 8.03
N MET A 82 -6.05 18.89 8.32
CA MET A 82 -4.84 18.78 7.50
C MET A 82 -4.55 17.30 7.22
N VAL A 83 -4.24 16.99 5.97
CA VAL A 83 -3.85 15.64 5.53
C VAL A 83 -2.54 15.75 4.76
N LEU A 84 -1.51 15.15 5.29
CA LEU A 84 -0.20 15.02 4.62
C LEU A 84 -0.05 13.60 4.10
N ARG A 85 0.43 13.47 2.86
CA ARG A 85 0.70 12.18 2.21
C ARG A 85 2.02 12.26 1.47
N ALA A 86 2.72 11.13 1.42
CA ALA A 86 3.79 10.93 0.46
C ALA A 86 3.49 9.68 -0.35
N GLU A 87 3.88 9.66 -1.61
CA GLU A 87 3.85 8.50 -2.48
C GLU A 87 5.25 8.32 -3.03
N ILE A 88 5.88 7.20 -2.71
CA ILE A 88 7.24 6.90 -3.13
C ILE A 88 7.22 5.54 -3.80
N ILE A 89 7.73 5.47 -5.03
CA ILE A 89 7.78 4.23 -5.81
C ILE A 89 9.17 4.08 -6.38
N ALA A 90 9.83 2.99 -6.04
CA ALA A 90 11.06 2.54 -6.67
C ALA A 90 10.73 1.39 -7.62
N THR A 91 11.08 1.50 -8.89
CA THR A 91 10.72 0.54 -9.93
C THR A 91 11.96 0.05 -10.65
N GLY A 92 12.07 -1.26 -10.82
CA GLY A 92 13.04 -1.95 -11.65
C GLY A 92 12.38 -2.78 -12.74
N PRO A 93 13.16 -3.59 -13.46
CA PRO A 93 12.65 -4.45 -14.53
C PRO A 93 11.70 -5.54 -14.01
N VAL A 94 11.99 -6.10 -12.84
CA VAL A 94 11.27 -7.22 -12.22
C VAL A 94 10.52 -6.77 -10.97
N LEU A 95 11.18 -6.01 -10.11
CA LEU A 95 10.71 -5.59 -8.79
C LEU A 95 10.22 -4.14 -8.81
N SER A 96 9.15 -3.85 -8.08
CA SER A 96 8.72 -2.49 -7.74
C SER A 96 8.32 -2.43 -6.28
N ILE A 97 8.84 -1.43 -5.56
CA ILE A 97 8.52 -1.19 -4.16
C ILE A 97 7.79 0.15 -4.07
N ALA A 98 6.68 0.18 -3.36
CA ALA A 98 5.89 1.39 -3.19
C ALA A 98 5.47 1.56 -1.73
N THR A 99 5.48 2.80 -1.26
CA THR A 99 4.96 3.19 0.07
C THR A 99 4.18 4.49 -0.03
N ASN A 100 3.09 4.61 0.77
CA ASN A 100 2.21 5.77 0.75
C ASN A 100 1.86 6.20 2.20
N PRO A 101 2.84 6.69 2.98
CA PRO A 101 2.57 7.19 4.32
C PRO A 101 1.58 8.37 4.29
N ARG A 102 0.67 8.37 5.25
CA ARG A 102 -0.34 9.41 5.45
C ARG A 102 -0.42 9.79 6.92
N PHE A 103 -0.51 11.08 7.16
CA PHE A 103 -0.81 11.65 8.47
C PHE A 103 -2.01 12.59 8.36
N THR A 104 -2.98 12.44 9.25
CA THR A 104 -4.18 13.28 9.31
C THR A 104 -4.23 13.93 10.70
N TYR A 105 -4.47 15.23 10.73
CA TYR A 105 -4.67 15.99 11.95
C TYR A 105 -5.86 16.93 11.80
N GLY A 106 -6.83 16.81 12.71
CA GLY A 106 -8.04 17.60 12.69
C GLY A 106 -8.47 18.08 14.07
N ARG A 107 -8.96 19.31 14.14
CA ARG A 107 -9.58 19.87 15.35
C ARG A 107 -10.97 20.36 15.02
N GLN A 108 -11.88 20.27 16.00
CA GLN A 108 -13.23 20.81 15.92
C GLN A 108 -13.53 21.55 17.22
N ASN A 109 -13.88 22.84 17.11
CA ASN A 109 -14.11 23.72 18.25
C ASN A 109 -12.96 23.69 19.28
N GLY A 110 -11.71 23.69 18.79
CA GLY A 110 -10.52 23.63 19.63
C GLY A 110 -10.14 22.24 20.17
N ILE A 111 -11.03 21.26 20.08
CA ILE A 111 -10.81 19.89 20.57
C ILE A 111 -10.20 19.03 19.45
N LEU A 112 -9.27 18.13 19.81
CA LEU A 112 -8.70 17.16 18.90
C LEU A 112 -9.80 16.18 18.43
N ALA A 113 -10.11 16.22 17.13
CA ALA A 113 -11.08 15.35 16.49
C ALA A 113 -10.42 14.17 15.77
N GLU A 114 -9.35 14.43 15.04
CA GLU A 114 -8.63 13.41 14.26
C GLU A 114 -7.12 13.50 14.51
N ARG A 115 -6.48 12.36 14.71
CA ARG A 115 -5.02 12.20 14.71
C ARG A 115 -4.73 10.76 14.27
N ASP A 116 -4.61 10.60 12.96
CA ASP A 116 -4.48 9.29 12.34
C ASP A 116 -3.15 9.20 11.58
N SER A 117 -2.49 8.06 11.70
CA SER A 117 -1.28 7.74 10.95
C SER A 117 -1.50 6.44 10.21
N TYR A 118 -1.04 6.40 8.97
CA TYR A 118 -1.12 5.23 8.11
C TYR A 118 0.17 5.10 7.32
N MET A 119 0.66 3.89 7.18
CA MET A 119 1.78 3.55 6.33
C MET A 119 1.50 2.22 5.63
N ASP A 120 1.83 2.12 4.36
CA ASP A 120 1.83 0.87 3.63
C ASP A 120 3.18 0.60 2.98
N LEU A 121 3.41 -0.67 2.66
CA LEU A 121 4.50 -1.14 1.83
C LEU A 121 3.94 -2.17 0.86
N PHE A 122 4.15 -1.94 -0.42
CA PHE A 122 3.83 -2.88 -1.50
C PHE A 122 5.13 -3.32 -2.17
N VAL A 123 5.24 -4.61 -2.40
CA VAL A 123 6.33 -5.23 -3.16
C VAL A 123 5.70 -5.98 -4.32
N ASP A 124 5.80 -5.40 -5.53
CA ASP A 124 5.23 -5.96 -6.75
C ASP A 124 6.32 -6.67 -7.55
N VAL A 125 6.07 -7.91 -7.95
CA VAL A 125 6.98 -8.71 -8.79
C VAL A 125 6.36 -8.86 -10.17
N PHE A 126 7.16 -8.61 -11.22
CA PHE A 126 6.74 -8.58 -12.62
C PHE A 126 5.63 -7.56 -12.93
N LYS A 127 5.62 -6.44 -12.24
CA LYS A 127 4.59 -5.38 -12.39
C LYS A 127 4.41 -4.88 -13.83
N LYS A 128 5.44 -4.98 -14.67
CA LYS A 128 5.36 -4.58 -16.09
C LYS A 128 4.51 -5.54 -16.94
N ARG A 129 4.26 -6.78 -16.48
CA ARG A 129 3.40 -7.74 -17.15
C ARG A 129 1.92 -7.39 -16.98
N LYS A 130 1.03 -7.96 -17.80
CA LYS A 130 -0.43 -7.79 -17.71
C LYS A 130 -0.96 -8.31 -16.37
N THR A 131 -0.44 -9.46 -15.93
CA THR A 131 -0.68 -10.04 -14.60
C THR A 131 0.62 -10.04 -13.82
N TYR A 132 0.56 -9.72 -12.52
CA TYR A 132 1.72 -9.70 -11.62
C TYR A 132 1.30 -10.15 -10.23
N VAL A 133 2.28 -10.52 -9.41
CA VAL A 133 2.07 -10.87 -7.99
C VAL A 133 2.58 -9.76 -7.11
N PHE A 134 1.99 -9.62 -5.93
CA PHE A 134 2.45 -8.62 -4.95
C PHE A 134 2.26 -9.09 -3.52
N GLY A 135 3.14 -8.59 -2.65
CA GLY A 135 2.98 -8.61 -1.21
C GLY A 135 2.65 -7.22 -0.68
N LEU A 136 1.95 -7.16 0.44
CA LEU A 136 1.63 -5.91 1.10
C LEU A 136 1.74 -6.02 2.62
N GLY A 137 2.16 -4.92 3.24
CA GLY A 137 2.10 -4.70 4.68
C GLY A 137 1.53 -3.32 4.97
N THR A 138 0.74 -3.16 6.03
CA THR A 138 0.22 -1.85 6.44
C THR A 138 0.24 -1.70 7.96
N LEU A 139 0.45 -0.46 8.38
CA LEU A 139 0.36 -0.02 9.77
C LEU A 139 -0.60 1.16 9.84
N GLU A 140 -1.52 1.14 10.80
CA GLU A 140 -2.50 2.18 10.99
C GLU A 140 -2.71 2.46 12.48
N THR A 141 -2.81 3.75 12.82
CA THR A 141 -3.38 4.24 14.09
C THR A 141 -4.47 5.24 13.76
N SER A 142 -5.59 5.22 14.47
CA SER A 142 -6.69 6.14 14.22
C SER A 142 -7.38 6.55 15.50
N ASN A 143 -7.26 7.83 15.86
CA ASN A 143 -8.01 8.39 16.97
C ASN A 143 -9.51 8.48 16.65
N LEU A 144 -9.84 8.77 15.39
CA LEU A 144 -11.21 8.86 14.92
C LEU A 144 -11.96 7.52 15.08
N ARG A 145 -11.29 6.40 14.79
CA ARG A 145 -11.88 5.04 14.84
C ARG A 145 -11.58 4.26 16.11
N GLY A 146 -10.87 4.85 17.09
CA GLY A 146 -10.48 4.18 18.32
C GLY A 146 -9.41 3.10 18.14
N ILE A 147 -8.68 3.11 17.01
CA ILE A 147 -7.65 2.12 16.69
C ILE A 147 -6.32 2.57 17.28
N THR A 148 -5.82 1.81 18.25
CA THR A 148 -4.50 2.04 18.85
C THR A 148 -3.40 1.58 17.90
N LEU A 149 -3.58 0.40 17.29
CA LEU A 149 -2.68 -0.13 16.26
C LEU A 149 -3.43 -1.17 15.44
N ARG A 150 -3.37 -1.03 14.12
CA ARG A 150 -3.78 -2.06 13.17
C ARG A 150 -2.57 -2.44 12.31
N VAL A 151 -2.31 -3.73 12.25
CA VAL A 151 -1.28 -4.32 11.39
C VAL A 151 -1.95 -5.23 10.41
N MET A 152 -1.63 -5.10 9.13
CA MET A 152 -2.09 -6.03 8.11
C MET A 152 -0.91 -6.50 7.28
N GLY A 153 -0.96 -7.76 6.87
CA GLY A 153 -0.02 -8.36 5.95
C GLY A 153 -0.75 -9.30 4.99
N GLY A 154 -0.28 -9.40 3.76
CA GLY A 154 -0.92 -10.26 2.79
C GLY A 154 -0.22 -10.32 1.45
N ALA A 155 -0.76 -11.15 0.57
CA ALA A 155 -0.27 -11.31 -0.78
C ALA A 155 -1.43 -11.49 -1.77
N GLY A 156 -1.18 -11.21 -3.03
CA GLY A 156 -2.21 -11.25 -4.04
C GLY A 156 -1.71 -11.15 -5.47
N ILE A 157 -2.67 -11.05 -6.35
CA ILE A 157 -2.45 -10.89 -7.79
C ILE A 157 -3.01 -9.56 -8.25
N GLY A 158 -2.28 -8.91 -9.16
CA GLY A 158 -2.70 -7.72 -9.85
C GLY A 158 -2.89 -7.96 -11.34
N TYR A 159 -3.88 -7.30 -11.90
CA TYR A 159 -4.20 -7.35 -13.33
C TYR A 159 -4.30 -5.94 -13.89
N ARG A 160 -3.54 -5.67 -14.95
CA ARG A 160 -3.58 -4.40 -15.65
C ARG A 160 -4.68 -4.45 -16.70
N LEU A 161 -5.87 -3.94 -16.35
CA LEU A 161 -7.04 -3.93 -17.23
C LEU A 161 -6.82 -2.99 -18.41
N LEU A 162 -6.32 -1.77 -18.14
CA LEU A 162 -6.05 -0.75 -19.14
C LEU A 162 -4.71 -0.08 -18.85
N SER A 163 -3.89 0.11 -19.87
CA SER A 163 -2.60 0.79 -19.76
C SER A 163 -2.27 1.51 -21.06
N THR A 164 -2.87 2.68 -21.25
CA THR A 164 -2.53 3.63 -22.30
C THR A 164 -1.74 4.80 -21.70
N GLU A 165 -1.26 5.70 -22.52
CA GLU A 165 -0.61 6.94 -22.02
C GLU A 165 -1.55 7.77 -21.16
N LYS A 166 -2.82 7.88 -21.56
CA LYS A 166 -3.82 8.73 -20.88
C LYS A 166 -4.63 8.00 -19.82
N ASN A 167 -4.83 6.69 -19.97
CA ASN A 167 -5.73 5.92 -19.09
C ASN A 167 -5.03 4.68 -18.56
N LYS A 168 -5.05 4.51 -17.24
CA LYS A 168 -4.52 3.33 -16.57
C LYS A 168 -5.55 2.83 -15.57
N ILE A 169 -5.89 1.53 -15.64
CA ILE A 169 -6.77 0.87 -14.69
C ILE A 169 -6.09 -0.41 -14.23
N LEU A 170 -5.94 -0.53 -12.93
CA LEU A 170 -5.41 -1.71 -12.25
C LEU A 170 -6.49 -2.32 -11.37
N LEU A 171 -6.62 -3.65 -11.44
CA LEU A 171 -7.40 -4.46 -10.53
C LEU A 171 -6.43 -5.27 -9.68
N THR A 172 -6.68 -5.39 -8.40
CA THR A 172 -5.90 -6.28 -7.51
C THR A 172 -6.83 -7.05 -6.58
N ASN A 173 -6.48 -8.30 -6.31
CA ASN A 173 -7.12 -9.11 -5.29
C ASN A 173 -6.05 -9.74 -4.41
N ALA A 174 -6.24 -9.69 -3.09
CA ALA A 174 -5.30 -10.22 -2.10
C ALA A 174 -6.03 -10.89 -0.94
N LEU A 175 -5.41 -11.90 -0.38
CA LEU A 175 -5.73 -12.40 0.95
C LEU A 175 -4.87 -11.65 1.96
N VAL A 176 -5.50 -11.08 2.98
CA VAL A 176 -4.83 -10.30 4.01
C VAL A 176 -5.22 -10.82 5.40
N HIS A 177 -4.23 -10.88 6.27
CA HIS A 177 -4.43 -11.09 7.69
C HIS A 177 -4.32 -9.75 8.40
N GLU A 178 -5.28 -9.42 9.24
CA GLU A 178 -5.39 -8.18 10.00
C GLU A 178 -5.39 -8.48 11.48
N SER A 179 -4.58 -7.76 12.25
CA SER A 179 -4.66 -7.68 13.70
C SER A 179 -4.93 -6.24 14.11
N THR A 180 -6.02 -5.98 14.81
CA THR A 180 -6.44 -4.65 15.24
C THR A 180 -6.57 -4.60 16.76
N ASN A 181 -5.80 -3.72 17.38
CA ASN A 181 -5.93 -3.33 18.78
C ASN A 181 -6.79 -2.07 18.85
N PHE A 182 -7.93 -2.18 19.48
CA PHE A 182 -8.80 -1.04 19.75
C PHE A 182 -8.48 -0.43 21.13
N ARG A 183 -9.02 0.75 21.38
CA ARG A 183 -8.89 1.43 22.67
C ARG A 183 -9.83 0.81 23.70
N GLU A 184 -11.05 0.48 23.31
CA GLU A 184 -12.13 0.02 24.20
C GLU A 184 -12.61 -1.40 23.88
N LEU A 185 -12.33 -1.92 22.66
CA LEU A 185 -12.68 -3.28 22.25
C LEU A 185 -11.49 -4.24 22.43
N PRO A 186 -11.75 -5.54 22.59
CA PRO A 186 -10.71 -6.56 22.52
C PRO A 186 -9.99 -6.55 21.20
N THR A 187 -8.73 -7.00 21.21
CA THR A 187 -7.96 -7.23 19.98
C THR A 187 -8.72 -8.17 19.04
N LYS A 188 -8.84 -7.78 17.79
CA LYS A 188 -9.45 -8.59 16.73
C LYS A 188 -8.42 -9.04 15.73
N SER A 189 -8.45 -10.34 15.41
CA SER A 189 -7.66 -10.95 14.35
C SER A 189 -8.60 -11.47 13.28
N ILE A 190 -8.45 -10.99 12.04
CA ILE A 190 -9.43 -11.21 10.96
C ILE A 190 -8.69 -11.50 9.66
N GLN A 191 -9.15 -12.50 8.93
CA GLN A 191 -8.73 -12.73 7.54
C GLN A 191 -9.74 -12.08 6.60
N ARG A 192 -9.24 -11.32 5.62
CA ARG A 192 -10.06 -10.60 4.64
C ARG A 192 -9.65 -10.92 3.21
N ASN A 193 -10.63 -10.91 2.33
CA ASN A 193 -10.37 -10.78 0.89
C ASN A 193 -10.36 -9.29 0.54
N SER A 194 -9.27 -8.81 -0.05
CA SER A 194 -9.09 -7.41 -0.41
C SER A 194 -9.15 -7.24 -1.92
N PHE A 195 -10.27 -6.78 -2.44
CA PHE A 195 -10.40 -6.37 -3.84
C PHE A 195 -10.20 -4.87 -3.97
N ARG A 196 -9.38 -4.45 -4.96
CA ARG A 196 -9.06 -3.04 -5.19
C ARG A 196 -9.10 -2.71 -6.68
N VAL A 197 -9.67 -1.54 -6.98
CA VAL A 197 -9.60 -0.88 -8.29
C VAL A 197 -8.83 0.41 -8.13
N LYS A 198 -7.84 0.63 -8.97
CA LYS A 198 -7.07 1.87 -9.04
C LYS A 198 -7.04 2.38 -10.46
N GLY A 199 -7.38 3.65 -10.66
CA GLY A 199 -7.35 4.28 -11.96
C GLY A 199 -6.67 5.64 -11.97
N LYS A 200 -6.10 5.97 -13.13
CA LYS A 200 -5.58 7.29 -13.46
C LYS A 200 -6.03 7.64 -14.87
N HIS A 201 -6.63 8.80 -15.04
CA HIS A 201 -7.15 9.29 -16.31
C HIS A 201 -6.66 10.72 -16.53
N SER A 202 -6.10 10.98 -17.68
CA SER A 202 -5.63 12.29 -18.15
C SER A 202 -6.54 12.81 -19.24
N PHE A 203 -6.95 14.08 -19.14
CA PHE A 203 -7.86 14.73 -20.06
C PHE A 203 -7.29 16.04 -20.59
N ALA A 204 -7.82 16.51 -21.72
CA ALA A 204 -7.50 17.80 -22.33
C ALA A 204 -5.99 18.06 -22.47
N LYS A 205 -5.21 17.09 -23.00
CA LYS A 205 -3.75 17.16 -23.12
C LYS A 205 -3.07 17.40 -21.76
N ASP A 206 -3.45 16.62 -20.76
CA ASP A 206 -2.97 16.67 -19.36
C ASP A 206 -3.32 17.93 -18.57
N ARG A 207 -4.27 18.76 -19.04
CA ARG A 207 -4.71 19.93 -18.29
C ARG A 207 -5.40 19.57 -16.97
N PHE A 208 -6.04 18.41 -16.91
CA PHE A 208 -6.54 17.86 -15.66
C PHE A 208 -6.46 16.33 -15.63
N ARG A 209 -6.36 15.77 -14.43
CA ARG A 209 -6.22 14.35 -14.18
C ARG A 209 -7.22 13.92 -13.11
N ILE A 210 -7.83 12.76 -13.31
CA ILE A 210 -8.64 12.10 -12.30
C ILE A 210 -7.88 10.87 -11.84
N ASN A 211 -7.63 10.78 -10.52
CA ASN A 211 -7.11 9.56 -9.91
C ASN A 211 -8.17 9.00 -8.97
N HIS A 212 -8.41 7.72 -9.03
CA HIS A 212 -9.30 7.06 -8.10
C HIS A 212 -8.71 5.76 -7.58
N ILE A 213 -9.05 5.44 -6.35
CA ILE A 213 -8.76 4.16 -5.72
C ILE A 213 -9.95 3.77 -4.86
N THR A 214 -10.43 2.56 -5.07
CA THR A 214 -11.49 1.96 -4.25
C THR A 214 -11.03 0.59 -3.83
N PHE A 215 -11.18 0.26 -2.56
CA PHE A 215 -11.03 -1.12 -2.10
C PHE A 215 -12.24 -1.55 -1.29
N VAL A 216 -12.51 -2.85 -1.34
CA VAL A 216 -13.56 -3.53 -0.58
C VAL A 216 -12.94 -4.75 0.09
N GLN A 217 -13.14 -4.90 1.40
CA GLN A 217 -12.47 -5.90 2.21
C GLN A 217 -13.46 -6.59 3.16
N PRO A 218 -14.29 -7.55 2.67
CA PRO A 218 -15.08 -8.42 3.53
C PRO A 218 -14.16 -9.36 4.32
N ALA A 219 -14.55 -9.70 5.54
CA ALA A 219 -13.95 -10.80 6.26
C ALA A 219 -14.36 -12.13 5.62
N ILE A 220 -13.44 -13.10 5.59
CA ILE A 220 -13.70 -14.39 4.92
C ILE A 220 -14.73 -15.22 5.70
N THR A 221 -14.68 -15.14 7.03
CA THR A 221 -15.56 -15.91 7.92
C THR A 221 -16.92 -15.26 8.14
N ASP A 222 -17.03 -13.93 7.91
CA ASP A 222 -18.24 -13.16 8.12
C ASP A 222 -18.28 -11.97 7.16
N ILE A 223 -18.98 -12.09 6.05
CA ILE A 223 -19.06 -11.05 5.01
C ILE A 223 -19.75 -9.77 5.50
N SER A 224 -20.55 -9.82 6.60
CA SER A 224 -21.13 -8.62 7.22
C SER A 224 -20.07 -7.74 7.89
N ASN A 225 -18.94 -8.34 8.27
CA ASN A 225 -17.76 -7.62 8.70
C ASN A 225 -17.00 -7.08 7.47
N LEU A 226 -17.49 -5.97 6.97
CA LEU A 226 -17.06 -5.33 5.74
C LEU A 226 -16.37 -4.01 6.02
N ARG A 227 -15.31 -3.75 5.27
CA ARG A 227 -14.66 -2.43 5.18
C ARG A 227 -14.50 -2.05 3.73
N TRP A 228 -14.70 -0.77 3.41
CA TRP A 228 -14.35 -0.21 2.11
C TRP A 228 -13.88 1.24 2.24
N ASN A 229 -13.12 1.68 1.27
CA ASN A 229 -12.69 3.06 1.15
C ASN A 229 -12.61 3.43 -0.32
N THR A 230 -13.06 4.63 -0.64
CA THR A 230 -12.95 5.24 -1.97
C THR A 230 -12.30 6.61 -1.83
N VAL A 231 -11.28 6.85 -2.63
CA VAL A 231 -10.66 8.16 -2.79
C VAL A 231 -10.70 8.53 -4.27
N ILE A 232 -11.29 9.68 -4.57
CA ILE A 232 -11.29 10.28 -5.91
C ILE A 232 -10.61 11.62 -5.80
N SER A 233 -9.64 11.89 -6.65
CA SER A 233 -8.98 13.18 -6.70
C SER A 233 -8.95 13.75 -8.11
N LEU A 234 -9.23 15.04 -8.20
CA LEU A 234 -9.09 15.85 -9.39
C LEU A 234 -7.84 16.72 -9.22
N GLU A 235 -6.95 16.66 -10.20
CA GLU A 235 -5.69 17.38 -10.20
C GLU A 235 -5.57 18.27 -11.42
N PHE A 236 -5.11 19.51 -11.22
CA PHE A 236 -4.83 20.51 -12.23
C PHE A 236 -3.32 20.80 -12.20
N PRO A 237 -2.51 20.21 -13.11
CA PRO A 237 -1.09 20.51 -13.20
C PRO A 237 -0.85 22.00 -13.49
N VAL A 238 -0.10 22.67 -12.62
CA VAL A 238 0.35 24.06 -12.81
C VAL A 238 1.66 24.06 -13.61
N ASN A 239 2.53 23.11 -13.29
CA ASN A 239 3.78 22.85 -14.00
C ASN A 239 4.17 21.37 -13.86
N LYS A 240 5.38 21.00 -14.34
CA LYS A 240 5.88 19.61 -14.29
C LYS A 240 6.04 19.03 -12.87
N TRP A 241 6.08 19.88 -11.84
CA TRP A 241 6.32 19.47 -10.44
C TRP A 241 5.10 19.67 -9.54
N VAL A 242 4.27 20.68 -9.83
CA VAL A 242 3.21 21.16 -8.94
C VAL A 242 1.85 21.01 -9.59
N ALA A 243 0.87 20.49 -8.85
CA ALA A 243 -0.53 20.49 -9.24
C ALA A 243 -1.43 20.95 -8.09
N LEU A 244 -2.48 21.70 -8.42
CA LEU A 244 -3.61 21.93 -7.52
C LEU A 244 -4.47 20.69 -7.46
N ARG A 245 -5.09 20.46 -6.31
CA ARG A 245 -5.82 19.22 -6.08
C ARG A 245 -7.11 19.47 -5.29
N SER A 246 -8.18 18.75 -5.68
CA SER A 246 -9.35 18.49 -4.86
C SER A 246 -9.49 17.00 -4.65
N SER A 247 -9.88 16.56 -3.46
CA SER A 247 -10.02 15.14 -3.13
C SER A 247 -11.29 14.89 -2.35
N TYR A 248 -12.06 13.89 -2.78
CA TYR A 248 -13.15 13.29 -2.05
C TYR A 248 -12.71 11.93 -1.52
N GLU A 249 -12.91 11.70 -0.23
CA GLU A 249 -12.67 10.41 0.41
C GLU A 249 -13.94 9.98 1.15
N ASN A 250 -14.34 8.72 0.98
CA ASN A 250 -15.39 8.10 1.76
C ASN A 250 -14.90 6.75 2.26
N SER A 251 -15.09 6.48 3.54
CA SER A 251 -14.69 5.24 4.19
C SER A 251 -15.81 4.67 5.04
N TYR A 252 -15.93 3.35 5.02
CA TYR A 252 -16.87 2.60 5.81
C TYR A 252 -16.16 1.46 6.54
N GLU A 253 -16.53 1.23 7.77
CA GLU A 253 -16.10 0.11 8.58
C GLU A 253 -17.27 -0.40 9.43
N SER A 254 -17.62 -1.69 9.29
CA SER A 254 -18.72 -2.29 10.04
C SER A 254 -18.40 -2.47 11.52
N LEU A 255 -17.13 -2.72 11.84
CA LEU A 255 -16.63 -2.91 13.20
C LEU A 255 -15.99 -1.61 13.72
N VAL A 256 -16.73 -0.90 14.56
CA VAL A 256 -16.28 0.33 15.22
C VAL A 256 -16.61 0.28 16.71
N GLU A 257 -15.89 1.06 17.53
CA GLU A 257 -16.20 1.23 18.95
C GLU A 257 -17.58 1.88 19.16
N ALA A 258 -18.19 1.66 20.31
CA ALA A 258 -19.48 2.25 20.67
C ALA A 258 -19.44 3.79 20.56
N GLY A 259 -20.51 4.39 20.08
CA GLY A 259 -20.62 5.84 19.88
C GLY A 259 -19.93 6.38 18.61
N ARG A 260 -19.20 5.56 17.86
CA ARG A 260 -18.55 5.98 16.60
C ARG A 260 -19.41 5.69 15.39
N LYS A 261 -19.31 6.55 14.38
CA LYS A 261 -19.99 6.33 13.09
C LYS A 261 -19.20 5.32 12.23
N ARG A 262 -19.94 4.52 11.47
CA ARG A 262 -19.39 3.52 10.56
C ARG A 262 -18.93 4.11 9.23
N ASN A 263 -19.46 5.27 8.85
CA ASN A 263 -19.18 5.91 7.56
C ASN A 263 -18.69 7.35 7.78
N ASP A 264 -17.56 7.66 7.17
CA ASP A 264 -16.94 8.98 7.18
C ASP A 264 -16.71 9.47 5.75
N SER A 265 -17.08 10.73 5.49
CA SER A 265 -16.85 11.39 4.21
C SER A 265 -16.11 12.70 4.43
N ARG A 266 -15.18 13.01 3.54
CA ARG A 266 -14.48 14.28 3.56
C ARG A 266 -14.17 14.80 2.15
N VAL A 267 -14.18 16.13 2.01
CA VAL A 267 -13.65 16.85 0.85
C VAL A 267 -12.48 17.69 1.33
N THR A 268 -11.38 17.64 0.63
CA THR A 268 -10.19 18.44 0.91
C THR A 268 -9.65 19.08 -0.35
N PHE A 269 -8.98 20.21 -0.20
CA PHE A 269 -8.30 20.96 -1.25
C PHE A 269 -6.83 21.08 -0.88
N GLY A 270 -5.95 21.08 -1.85
CA GLY A 270 -4.53 21.12 -1.56
C GLY A 270 -3.65 21.18 -2.78
N ILE A 271 -2.39 20.84 -2.54
CA ILE A 271 -1.31 20.90 -3.51
C ILE A 271 -0.56 19.56 -3.49
N SER A 272 -0.15 19.11 -4.66
CA SER A 272 0.81 18.01 -4.80
C SER A 272 2.10 18.51 -5.45
N VAL A 273 3.24 18.02 -4.95
CA VAL A 273 4.58 18.34 -5.45
C VAL A 273 5.37 17.05 -5.63
N GLY A 274 5.97 16.84 -6.80
CA GLY A 274 6.78 15.64 -7.05
C GLY A 274 7.19 15.47 -8.51
N ASN A 275 8.02 14.46 -8.74
CA ASN A 275 8.47 14.07 -10.08
C ASN A 275 7.55 13.01 -10.74
N ARG A 276 6.46 12.63 -10.09
CA ARG A 276 5.51 11.65 -10.61
C ARG A 276 4.53 12.35 -11.56
N GLN A 277 4.68 12.10 -12.82
CA GLN A 277 3.76 12.52 -13.87
C GLN A 277 2.66 11.49 -14.14
#